data_af5b91cf46da8bb8599c0322def25b62
#
_entry.id   af5b91cf46da8bb8599c0322def25b62
#
_cell.length_a   1.000
_cell.length_b   1.000
_cell.length_c   1.000
_cell.angle_alpha   90.00
_cell.angle_beta   90.00
_cell.angle_gamma   90.00
#
_symmetry.space_group_name_H-M   'P 1'
#
loop_
_entity.id
_entity.type
_entity.pdbx_description
1 polymer ?
#
loop_
_entity_poly.entity_id
_entity_poly.type
_entity_poly.pdbx_seq_one_letter_code
_entity_poly.pdbx_strand_id
1 'polypeptide(L)'
;MLQMGFTQDTADALDGWVMLIGIILCVLLIHAIMRRGVIRLVHWMVHRTKFTWDEIIFDDKVMGRFSNILMPIIFKIALPSITYALHITGRWLQGALYSIVDIWTVLAGLLFIYSFLKALYELMEQRPGMQGKPMKGLLQTCQVILFIVGLILVISILINKSPMLLLTGLGASAAVISFIFKDSLMGLIAGVQLSLNNMLKVGDWIEMPSRGIDGVVEEVTLTTIKIRAWNNTLQTIPPYLLISEPFDNWQAMFESGGRRIKRSLKVDITCLTFADDALIERLRTNDATRNLMEGVATESLEGVRYTNVDLYIKCVNRFIDQHPRVNHNMLSMVRQLQPTEWGLPIEMYFFTTDVRWVPHEHLQTEIVSHVLALAPLFDVRIYQAPTTMDLRR
;
A
#
# COMPACT_ATOMS: atom_id res chain seq x y z
N MET A 1 -13.48 -77.99 -0.07
CA MET A 1 -14.02 -77.81 -1.42
C MET A 1 -13.62 -78.87 -2.41
N LEU A 2 -12.39 -79.36 -2.44
CA LEU A 2 -11.96 -80.48 -3.28
C LEU A 2 -12.75 -81.78 -3.00
N GLN A 3 -13.24 -81.96 -1.78
CA GLN A 3 -14.11 -83.12 -1.43
C GLN A 3 -15.55 -83.05 -1.95
N MET A 4 -15.95 -81.82 -2.48
CA MET A 4 -17.27 -81.57 -3.08
C MET A 4 -17.27 -81.65 -4.63
N GLY A 5 -16.20 -82.13 -5.26
CA GLY A 5 -16.12 -82.41 -6.70
C GLY A 5 -15.78 -81.15 -7.56
N PHE A 6 -15.29 -80.13 -6.97
CA PHE A 6 -14.79 -78.94 -7.73
C PHE A 6 -13.40 -79.18 -8.30
N THR A 7 -13.12 -78.67 -9.51
CA THR A 7 -11.76 -78.66 -10.07
C THR A 7 -10.84 -77.78 -9.23
N GLN A 8 -9.54 -78.09 -9.21
CA GLN A 8 -8.56 -77.34 -8.38
C GLN A 8 -8.57 -75.83 -8.66
N ASP A 9 -8.67 -75.48 -9.94
CA ASP A 9 -8.76 -74.09 -10.38
C ASP A 9 -10.03 -73.35 -9.88
N THR A 10 -11.17 -74.05 -9.82
CA THR A 10 -12.42 -73.45 -9.30
C THR A 10 -12.42 -73.41 -7.78
N ALA A 11 -11.75 -74.28 -7.09
CA ALA A 11 -11.60 -74.26 -5.63
C ALA A 11 -10.68 -73.12 -5.21
N ASP A 12 -9.54 -72.91 -5.89
CA ASP A 12 -8.59 -71.76 -5.62
C ASP A 12 -9.21 -70.42 -5.93
N ALA A 13 -10.01 -70.30 -7.02
CA ALA A 13 -10.76 -69.06 -7.33
C ALA A 13 -11.82 -68.73 -6.26
N LEU A 14 -12.58 -69.77 -5.79
CA LEU A 14 -13.58 -69.61 -4.74
C LEU A 14 -12.95 -69.17 -3.39
N ASP A 15 -11.81 -69.73 -3.03
CA ASP A 15 -11.06 -69.42 -1.82
C ASP A 15 -10.56 -67.94 -1.88
N GLY A 16 -10.09 -67.50 -3.06
CA GLY A 16 -9.72 -66.07 -3.30
C GLY A 16 -10.90 -65.15 -3.11
N TRP A 17 -12.08 -65.45 -3.65
CA TRP A 17 -13.28 -64.59 -3.46
C TRP A 17 -13.77 -64.60 -2.01
N VAL A 18 -13.78 -65.75 -1.31
CA VAL A 18 -14.16 -65.82 0.12
C VAL A 18 -13.20 -64.94 0.97
N MET A 19 -11.90 -65.12 0.70
CA MET A 19 -10.87 -64.25 1.38
C MET A 19 -11.06 -62.79 1.11
N LEU A 20 -11.32 -62.38 -0.15
CA LEU A 20 -11.58 -61.01 -0.53
C LEU A 20 -12.79 -60.41 0.21
N ILE A 21 -13.93 -61.17 0.22
CA ILE A 21 -15.14 -60.73 0.93
C ILE A 21 -14.84 -60.59 2.43
N GLY A 22 -14.12 -61.51 3.03
CA GLY A 22 -13.69 -61.44 4.42
C GLY A 22 -12.84 -60.20 4.72
N ILE A 23 -11.86 -59.91 3.86
CA ILE A 23 -11.01 -58.73 3.99
C ILE A 23 -11.85 -57.44 3.88
N ILE A 24 -12.74 -57.34 2.88
CA ILE A 24 -13.61 -56.17 2.69
C ILE A 24 -14.51 -55.97 3.91
N LEU A 25 -15.12 -57.02 4.44
CA LEU A 25 -15.95 -56.95 5.64
C LEU A 25 -15.14 -56.48 6.86
N CYS A 26 -13.91 -57.01 7.04
CA CYS A 26 -13.00 -56.54 8.09
C CYS A 26 -12.66 -55.06 7.95
N VAL A 27 -12.32 -54.60 6.73
CA VAL A 27 -12.04 -53.17 6.46
C VAL A 27 -13.23 -52.31 6.81
N LEU A 28 -14.44 -52.69 6.38
CA LEU A 28 -15.67 -51.95 6.68
C LEU A 28 -15.98 -51.94 8.19
N LEU A 29 -15.78 -53.05 8.87
CA LEU A 29 -15.98 -53.18 10.32
C LEU A 29 -15.01 -52.30 11.09
N ILE A 30 -13.70 -52.35 10.74
CA ILE A 30 -12.66 -51.53 11.35
C ILE A 30 -12.97 -50.05 11.11
N HIS A 31 -13.34 -49.68 9.89
CA HIS A 31 -13.74 -48.31 9.57
C HIS A 31 -14.94 -47.84 10.41
N ALA A 32 -15.99 -48.67 10.53
CA ALA A 32 -17.18 -48.36 11.31
C ALA A 32 -16.87 -48.19 12.82
N ILE A 33 -15.99 -49.02 13.37
CA ILE A 33 -15.53 -48.91 14.76
C ILE A 33 -14.70 -47.64 14.96
N MET A 34 -13.72 -47.42 14.10
CA MET A 34 -12.84 -46.24 14.13
C MET A 34 -13.64 -44.94 13.98
N ARG A 35 -14.57 -44.88 13.02
CA ARG A 35 -15.45 -43.74 12.81
C ARG A 35 -16.27 -43.42 14.07
N ARG A 36 -16.92 -44.44 14.66
CA ARG A 36 -17.68 -44.24 15.90
C ARG A 36 -16.79 -43.87 17.07
N GLY A 37 -15.59 -44.43 17.15
CA GLY A 37 -14.61 -44.13 18.19
C GLY A 37 -14.11 -42.70 18.10
N VAL A 38 -13.70 -42.26 16.91
CA VAL A 38 -13.21 -40.89 16.66
C VAL A 38 -14.30 -39.85 16.96
N ILE A 39 -15.50 -40.07 16.41
CA ILE A 39 -16.63 -39.11 16.64
C ILE A 39 -16.96 -39.07 18.14
N ARG A 40 -17.02 -40.18 18.83
CA ARG A 40 -17.31 -40.22 20.27
C ARG A 40 -16.20 -39.57 21.11
N LEU A 41 -14.92 -39.78 20.75
CA LEU A 41 -13.80 -39.19 21.42
C LEU A 41 -13.81 -37.65 21.29
N VAL A 42 -14.07 -37.14 20.08
CA VAL A 42 -14.13 -35.73 19.81
C VAL A 42 -15.30 -35.07 20.55
N HIS A 43 -16.51 -35.67 20.50
CA HIS A 43 -17.65 -35.17 21.28
C HIS A 43 -17.36 -35.15 22.78
N TRP A 44 -16.68 -36.17 23.31
CA TRP A 44 -16.29 -36.19 24.71
C TRP A 44 -15.28 -35.08 25.05
N MET A 45 -14.34 -34.76 24.12
CA MET A 45 -13.38 -33.68 24.32
C MET A 45 -14.08 -32.30 24.25
N VAL A 46 -14.95 -32.08 23.26
CA VAL A 46 -15.71 -30.82 23.05
C VAL A 46 -16.61 -30.52 24.25
N HIS A 47 -17.34 -31.50 24.79
CA HIS A 47 -18.18 -31.30 25.97
C HIS A 47 -17.42 -31.03 27.26
N ARG A 48 -16.09 -31.21 27.29
CA ARG A 48 -15.24 -30.85 28.44
C ARG A 48 -14.70 -29.45 28.39
N THR A 49 -14.69 -28.82 27.22
CA THR A 49 -14.20 -27.44 27.01
C THR A 49 -15.38 -26.47 27.06
N LYS A 50 -15.19 -25.32 27.73
CA LYS A 50 -16.20 -24.26 27.87
C LYS A 50 -16.21 -23.28 26.66
N PHE A 51 -15.61 -23.64 25.55
CA PHE A 51 -15.45 -22.76 24.40
C PHE A 51 -16.50 -23.05 23.34
N THR A 52 -17.26 -22.04 22.93
CA THR A 52 -18.32 -22.13 21.92
C THR A 52 -17.82 -22.35 20.48
N TRP A 53 -16.52 -22.13 20.22
CA TRP A 53 -15.93 -22.34 18.90
C TRP A 53 -15.67 -23.84 18.60
N ASP A 54 -15.60 -24.68 19.61
CA ASP A 54 -15.38 -26.11 19.48
C ASP A 54 -16.54 -26.79 18.73
N GLU A 55 -17.80 -26.36 18.96
CA GLU A 55 -18.97 -26.94 18.29
C GLU A 55 -19.00 -26.69 16.79
N ILE A 56 -18.45 -25.55 16.31
CA ILE A 56 -18.44 -25.19 14.89
C ILE A 56 -17.29 -25.92 14.15
N ILE A 57 -16.12 -25.99 14.77
CA ILE A 57 -14.93 -26.62 14.15
C ILE A 57 -15.08 -28.13 14.12
N PHE A 58 -15.69 -28.72 15.14
CA PHE A 58 -15.89 -30.16 15.28
C PHE A 58 -17.31 -30.62 14.93
N ASP A 59 -17.99 -29.87 14.04
CA ASP A 59 -19.29 -30.27 13.51
C ASP A 59 -19.24 -31.65 12.88
N ASP A 60 -20.35 -32.38 12.95
CA ASP A 60 -20.52 -33.74 12.43
C ASP A 60 -20.07 -33.88 10.95
N LYS A 61 -20.23 -32.82 10.15
CA LYS A 61 -19.78 -32.78 8.75
C LYS A 61 -18.26 -32.79 8.63
N VAL A 62 -17.55 -32.02 9.45
CA VAL A 62 -16.09 -31.93 9.46
C VAL A 62 -15.52 -33.25 9.99
N MET A 63 -16.07 -33.72 11.09
CA MET A 63 -15.65 -35.01 11.71
C MET A 63 -15.98 -36.23 10.84
N GLY A 64 -17.10 -36.22 10.13
CA GLY A 64 -17.44 -37.24 9.15
C GLY A 64 -16.42 -37.30 8.01
N ARG A 65 -15.99 -36.15 7.50
CA ARG A 65 -14.95 -36.07 6.45
C ARG A 65 -13.56 -36.47 6.97
N PHE A 66 -13.21 -36.07 8.20
CA PHE A 66 -11.99 -36.55 8.85
C PHE A 66 -11.97 -38.09 8.96
N SER A 67 -13.06 -38.67 9.46
CA SER A 67 -13.22 -40.11 9.57
C SER A 67 -13.12 -40.83 8.21
N ASN A 68 -13.57 -40.16 7.13
CA ASN A 68 -13.49 -40.76 5.79
C ASN A 68 -12.04 -40.87 5.26
N ILE A 69 -11.06 -40.18 5.84
CA ILE A 69 -9.62 -40.37 5.51
C ILE A 69 -9.15 -41.74 5.98
N LEU A 70 -9.72 -42.27 7.06
CA LEU A 70 -9.36 -43.58 7.60
C LEU A 70 -9.67 -44.71 6.61
N MET A 71 -10.71 -44.58 5.81
CA MET A 71 -11.15 -45.63 4.89
C MET A 71 -10.07 -45.97 3.84
N PRO A 72 -9.53 -45.04 3.04
CA PRO A 72 -8.48 -45.38 2.09
C PRO A 72 -7.18 -45.82 2.78
N ILE A 73 -6.86 -45.31 3.98
CA ILE A 73 -5.68 -45.76 4.75
C ILE A 73 -5.81 -47.23 5.15
N ILE A 74 -6.96 -47.62 5.73
CA ILE A 74 -7.23 -49.00 6.10
C ILE A 74 -7.20 -49.91 4.85
N PHE A 75 -7.79 -49.42 3.74
CA PHE A 75 -7.80 -50.15 2.48
C PHE A 75 -6.37 -50.32 1.92
N LYS A 76 -5.52 -49.30 2.05
CA LYS A 76 -4.10 -49.35 1.65
C LYS A 76 -3.33 -50.44 2.42
N ILE A 77 -3.60 -50.55 3.73
CA ILE A 77 -2.98 -51.56 4.59
C ILE A 77 -3.46 -52.98 4.19
N ALA A 78 -4.73 -53.10 3.81
CA ALA A 78 -5.30 -54.37 3.37
C ALA A 78 -4.92 -54.77 1.92
N LEU A 79 -4.43 -53.83 1.11
CA LEU A 79 -4.17 -54.00 -0.31
C LEU A 79 -3.22 -55.16 -0.64
N PRO A 80 -2.11 -55.42 0.10
CA PRO A 80 -1.28 -56.61 -0.13
C PRO A 80 -2.04 -57.92 0.00
N SER A 81 -2.92 -58.02 1.01
CA SER A 81 -3.76 -59.21 1.21
C SER A 81 -4.82 -59.36 0.11
N ILE A 82 -5.36 -58.26 -0.38
CA ILE A 82 -6.33 -58.25 -1.50
C ILE A 82 -5.65 -58.69 -2.80
N THR A 83 -4.46 -58.18 -3.10
CA THR A 83 -3.70 -58.56 -4.31
C THR A 83 -3.27 -59.99 -4.27
N TYR A 84 -2.95 -60.53 -3.10
CA TYR A 84 -2.65 -61.92 -2.89
C TYR A 84 -3.89 -62.83 -3.12
N ALA A 85 -5.03 -62.45 -2.51
CA ALA A 85 -6.29 -63.17 -2.64
C ALA A 85 -6.80 -63.24 -4.10
N LEU A 86 -6.59 -62.20 -4.87
CA LEU A 86 -6.99 -62.12 -6.28
C LEU A 86 -5.90 -62.65 -7.24
N HIS A 87 -4.82 -63.21 -6.76
CA HIS A 87 -3.68 -63.68 -7.56
C HIS A 87 -3.15 -62.65 -8.56
N ILE A 88 -3.17 -61.35 -8.20
CA ILE A 88 -2.68 -60.25 -9.02
C ILE A 88 -1.15 -60.26 -8.98
N THR A 89 -0.51 -60.89 -9.97
CA THR A 89 0.97 -60.99 -10.06
C THR A 89 1.60 -59.90 -10.91
N GLY A 90 0.80 -59.23 -11.72
CA GLY A 90 1.27 -58.16 -12.62
C GLY A 90 1.68 -56.88 -11.87
N ARG A 91 2.97 -56.54 -11.91
CA ARG A 91 3.52 -55.32 -11.25
C ARG A 91 2.81 -54.06 -11.69
N TRP A 92 2.40 -53.98 -12.96
CA TRP A 92 1.64 -52.83 -13.50
C TRP A 92 0.27 -52.70 -12.81
N LEU A 93 -0.48 -53.79 -12.69
CA LEU A 93 -1.82 -53.77 -12.10
C LEU A 93 -1.75 -53.47 -10.59
N GLN A 94 -0.78 -54.06 -9.89
CA GLN A 94 -0.52 -53.73 -8.49
C GLN A 94 -0.21 -52.25 -8.33
N GLY A 95 0.72 -51.67 -9.14
CA GLY A 95 1.05 -50.28 -9.13
C GLY A 95 -0.16 -49.37 -9.37
N ALA A 96 -1.02 -49.72 -10.33
CA ALA A 96 -2.25 -48.97 -10.60
C ALA A 96 -3.23 -48.95 -9.41
N LEU A 97 -3.40 -50.12 -8.74
CA LEU A 97 -4.24 -50.23 -7.54
C LEU A 97 -3.72 -49.35 -6.38
N TYR A 98 -2.40 -49.37 -6.13
CA TYR A 98 -1.79 -48.49 -5.12
C TYR A 98 -1.99 -47.00 -5.48
N SER A 99 -1.80 -46.64 -6.73
CA SER A 99 -2.01 -45.24 -7.18
C SER A 99 -3.46 -44.80 -7.00
N ILE A 100 -4.44 -45.66 -7.29
CA ILE A 100 -5.87 -45.35 -7.08
C ILE A 100 -6.16 -45.09 -5.60
N VAL A 101 -5.63 -45.95 -4.71
CA VAL A 101 -5.83 -45.78 -3.26
C VAL A 101 -5.12 -44.54 -2.73
N ASP A 102 -3.94 -44.21 -3.25
CA ASP A 102 -3.22 -43.00 -2.90
C ASP A 102 -3.96 -41.74 -3.36
N ILE A 103 -4.50 -41.74 -4.58
CA ILE A 103 -5.36 -40.66 -5.09
C ILE A 103 -6.60 -40.51 -4.21
N TRP A 104 -7.26 -41.61 -3.85
CA TRP A 104 -8.41 -41.60 -2.95
C TRP A 104 -8.05 -41.00 -1.58
N THR A 105 -6.89 -41.35 -1.03
CA THR A 105 -6.38 -40.80 0.24
C THR A 105 -6.18 -39.30 0.14
N VAL A 106 -5.56 -38.80 -0.95
CA VAL A 106 -5.36 -37.38 -1.21
C VAL A 106 -6.70 -36.65 -1.32
N LEU A 107 -7.64 -37.18 -2.11
CA LEU A 107 -8.96 -36.56 -2.27
C LEU A 107 -9.74 -36.52 -0.95
N ALA A 108 -9.70 -37.57 -0.13
CA ALA A 108 -10.33 -37.57 1.18
C ALA A 108 -9.71 -36.53 2.11
N GLY A 109 -8.38 -36.37 2.10
CA GLY A 109 -7.66 -35.32 2.85
C GLY A 109 -8.02 -33.92 2.40
N LEU A 110 -8.09 -33.70 1.08
CA LEU A 110 -8.49 -32.42 0.52
C LEU A 110 -9.93 -32.02 0.89
N LEU A 111 -10.86 -32.98 0.83
CA LEU A 111 -12.24 -32.76 1.24
C LEU A 111 -12.37 -32.45 2.73
N PHE A 112 -11.53 -33.04 3.56
CA PHE A 112 -11.46 -32.69 4.99
C PHE A 112 -10.96 -31.26 5.18
N ILE A 113 -9.80 -30.92 4.59
CA ILE A 113 -9.22 -29.57 4.71
C ILE A 113 -10.20 -28.50 4.17
N TYR A 114 -10.86 -28.78 3.04
CA TYR A 114 -11.90 -27.90 2.50
C TYR A 114 -13.03 -27.65 3.50
N SER A 115 -13.51 -28.69 4.18
CA SER A 115 -14.58 -28.55 5.17
C SER A 115 -14.12 -27.84 6.42
N PHE A 116 -12.90 -28.10 6.85
CA PHE A 116 -12.28 -27.43 7.98
C PHE A 116 -12.13 -25.93 7.71
N LEU A 117 -11.63 -25.54 6.52
CA LEU A 117 -11.55 -24.13 6.12
C LEU A 117 -12.92 -23.46 6.10
N LYS A 118 -13.94 -24.18 5.64
CA LYS A 118 -15.32 -23.65 5.63
C LYS A 118 -15.86 -23.44 7.05
N ALA A 119 -15.64 -24.41 7.94
CA ALA A 119 -16.05 -24.28 9.35
C ALA A 119 -15.30 -23.12 10.05
N LEU A 120 -14.01 -22.96 9.76
CA LEU A 120 -13.22 -21.83 10.27
C LEU A 120 -13.76 -20.48 9.78
N TYR A 121 -14.17 -20.39 8.52
CA TYR A 121 -14.81 -19.19 7.97
C TYR A 121 -16.13 -18.90 8.67
N GLU A 122 -17.01 -19.89 8.84
CA GLU A 122 -18.31 -19.76 9.53
C GLU A 122 -18.11 -19.27 10.98
N LEU A 123 -17.07 -19.76 11.67
CA LEU A 123 -16.69 -19.30 13.00
C LEU A 123 -16.27 -17.83 13.01
N MET A 124 -15.47 -17.41 12.02
CA MET A 124 -14.97 -16.03 11.93
C MET A 124 -16.10 -15.05 11.59
N GLU A 125 -17.07 -15.45 10.74
CA GLU A 125 -18.20 -14.64 10.34
C GLU A 125 -19.16 -14.34 11.51
N GLN A 126 -19.25 -15.26 12.48
CA GLN A 126 -20.09 -15.09 13.68
C GLN A 126 -19.50 -14.15 14.72
N ARG A 127 -18.22 -13.76 14.62
CA ARG A 127 -17.58 -12.86 15.59
C ARG A 127 -18.02 -11.40 15.42
N PRO A 128 -18.45 -10.72 16.52
CA PRO A 128 -18.72 -9.30 16.51
C PRO A 128 -17.47 -8.53 16.08
N GLY A 129 -17.57 -7.66 15.06
CA GLY A 129 -16.46 -6.87 14.51
C GLY A 129 -15.75 -7.45 13.28
N MET A 130 -16.08 -8.68 12.86
CA MET A 130 -15.66 -9.23 11.56
C MET A 130 -16.76 -9.26 10.50
N GLN A 131 -18.00 -8.97 10.90
CA GLN A 131 -19.15 -8.85 10.01
C GLN A 131 -18.90 -7.70 8.99
N GLY A 132 -19.09 -7.99 7.70
CA GLY A 132 -18.88 -7.01 6.61
C GLY A 132 -17.44 -6.91 6.08
N LYS A 133 -16.46 -7.60 6.66
CA LYS A 133 -15.11 -7.68 6.08
C LYS A 133 -15.06 -8.72 4.94
N PRO A 134 -14.22 -8.53 3.90
CA PRO A 134 -14.18 -9.40 2.71
C PRO A 134 -13.52 -10.77 2.98
N MET A 135 -13.91 -11.44 4.08
CA MET A 135 -13.35 -12.74 4.50
C MET A 135 -13.69 -13.87 3.53
N LYS A 136 -14.79 -13.74 2.76
CA LYS A 136 -15.19 -14.70 1.73
C LYS A 136 -14.13 -14.83 0.63
N GLY A 137 -13.50 -13.71 0.23
CA GLY A 137 -12.40 -13.72 -0.74
C GLY A 137 -11.19 -14.49 -0.24
N LEU A 138 -10.84 -14.36 1.04
CA LEU A 138 -9.76 -15.10 1.67
C LEU A 138 -10.03 -16.62 1.65
N LEU A 139 -11.25 -17.03 2.02
CA LEU A 139 -11.65 -18.43 1.94
C LEU A 139 -11.52 -18.98 0.50
N GLN A 140 -12.03 -18.23 -0.48
CA GLN A 140 -11.94 -18.65 -1.89
C GLN A 140 -10.48 -18.79 -2.34
N THR A 141 -9.60 -17.87 -1.95
CA THR A 141 -8.15 -17.96 -2.24
C THR A 141 -7.54 -19.22 -1.63
N CYS A 142 -7.83 -19.52 -0.37
CA CYS A 142 -7.36 -20.75 0.28
C CYS A 142 -7.88 -22.02 -0.42
N GLN A 143 -9.14 -22.01 -0.87
CA GLN A 143 -9.72 -23.15 -1.63
C GLN A 143 -9.05 -23.35 -2.99
N VAL A 144 -8.71 -22.27 -3.71
CA VAL A 144 -7.99 -22.33 -4.98
C VAL A 144 -6.58 -22.90 -4.76
N ILE A 145 -5.86 -22.43 -3.75
CA ILE A 145 -4.53 -22.97 -3.39
C ILE A 145 -4.63 -24.46 -3.05
N LEU A 146 -5.61 -24.84 -2.24
CA LEU A 146 -5.85 -26.24 -1.86
C LEU A 146 -6.11 -27.11 -3.10
N PHE A 147 -6.91 -26.63 -4.06
CA PHE A 147 -7.17 -27.33 -5.31
C PHE A 147 -5.89 -27.51 -6.14
N ILE A 148 -5.06 -26.44 -6.27
CA ILE A 148 -3.79 -26.52 -7.01
C ILE A 148 -2.84 -27.53 -6.36
N VAL A 149 -2.69 -27.49 -5.03
CA VAL A 149 -1.87 -28.45 -4.30
C VAL A 149 -2.39 -29.88 -4.51
N GLY A 150 -3.70 -30.07 -4.42
CA GLY A 150 -4.33 -31.37 -4.68
C GLY A 150 -4.07 -31.88 -6.08
N LEU A 151 -4.18 -31.01 -7.09
CA LEU A 151 -3.91 -31.39 -8.48
C LEU A 151 -2.45 -31.79 -8.66
N ILE A 152 -1.50 -31.07 -8.05
CA ILE A 152 -0.07 -31.45 -8.09
C ILE A 152 0.18 -32.82 -7.44
N LEU A 153 -0.45 -33.10 -6.29
CA LEU A 153 -0.34 -34.37 -5.60
C LEU A 153 -0.89 -35.52 -6.47
N VAL A 154 -2.06 -35.32 -7.08
CA VAL A 154 -2.65 -36.37 -7.97
C VAL A 154 -1.78 -36.61 -9.20
N ILE A 155 -1.28 -35.54 -9.86
CA ILE A 155 -0.37 -35.66 -11.00
C ILE A 155 0.91 -36.38 -10.57
N SER A 156 1.48 -36.03 -9.41
CA SER A 156 2.67 -36.66 -8.84
C SER A 156 2.51 -38.18 -8.70
N ILE A 157 1.35 -38.61 -8.19
CA ILE A 157 1.03 -40.04 -8.06
C ILE A 157 0.93 -40.70 -9.45
N LEU A 158 0.23 -40.10 -10.39
CA LEU A 158 0.00 -40.63 -11.74
C LEU A 158 1.30 -40.83 -12.53
N ILE A 159 2.24 -39.87 -12.43
CA ILE A 159 3.53 -39.94 -13.13
C ILE A 159 4.63 -40.61 -12.31
N ASN A 160 4.30 -41.05 -11.10
CA ASN A 160 5.23 -41.72 -10.16
C ASN A 160 6.50 -40.87 -9.90
N LYS A 161 6.33 -39.56 -9.67
CA LYS A 161 7.40 -38.61 -9.34
C LYS A 161 7.11 -37.94 -8.01
N SER A 162 8.15 -37.47 -7.33
CA SER A 162 7.95 -36.77 -6.06
C SER A 162 7.19 -35.45 -6.27
N PRO A 163 6.23 -35.08 -5.39
CA PRO A 163 5.53 -33.80 -5.47
C PRO A 163 6.49 -32.59 -5.39
N MET A 164 7.59 -32.75 -4.64
CA MET A 164 8.60 -31.71 -4.48
C MET A 164 9.28 -31.36 -5.82
N LEU A 165 9.55 -32.38 -6.66
CA LEU A 165 10.13 -32.17 -8.00
C LEU A 165 9.21 -31.29 -8.88
N LEU A 166 7.91 -31.58 -8.84
CA LEU A 166 6.91 -30.80 -9.58
C LEU A 166 6.78 -29.39 -9.04
N LEU A 167 6.72 -29.25 -7.71
CA LEU A 167 6.67 -27.93 -7.06
C LEU A 167 7.92 -27.09 -7.36
N THR A 168 9.11 -27.70 -7.35
CA THR A 168 10.35 -27.00 -7.68
C THR A 168 10.36 -26.55 -9.14
N GLY A 169 9.96 -27.40 -10.08
CA GLY A 169 9.86 -27.05 -11.49
C GLY A 169 8.86 -25.94 -11.77
N LEU A 170 7.65 -26.05 -11.20
CA LEU A 170 6.62 -25.01 -11.30
C LEU A 170 7.04 -23.72 -10.61
N GLY A 171 7.68 -23.80 -9.43
CA GLY A 171 8.17 -22.64 -8.70
C GLY A 171 9.26 -21.87 -9.46
N ALA A 172 10.21 -22.59 -10.06
CA ALA A 172 11.23 -22.00 -10.91
C ALA A 172 10.61 -21.28 -12.13
N SER A 173 9.66 -21.93 -12.80
CA SER A 173 8.94 -21.31 -13.92
C SER A 173 8.14 -20.08 -13.49
N ALA A 174 7.43 -20.16 -12.36
CA ALA A 174 6.67 -19.05 -11.80
C ALA A 174 7.58 -17.86 -11.42
N ALA A 175 8.78 -18.13 -10.88
CA ALA A 175 9.76 -17.08 -10.56
C ALA A 175 10.22 -16.33 -11.81
N VAL A 176 10.53 -17.06 -12.89
CA VAL A 176 10.92 -16.44 -14.18
C VAL A 176 9.78 -15.60 -14.74
N ILE A 177 8.56 -16.12 -14.77
CA ILE A 177 7.38 -15.40 -15.24
C ILE A 177 7.13 -14.16 -14.39
N SER A 178 7.19 -14.30 -13.04
CA SER A 178 7.02 -13.18 -12.11
C SER A 178 8.05 -12.09 -12.32
N PHE A 179 9.30 -12.47 -12.60
CA PHE A 179 10.37 -11.51 -12.90
C PHE A 179 10.10 -10.74 -14.20
N ILE A 180 9.63 -11.41 -15.25
CA ILE A 180 9.29 -10.78 -16.54
C ILE A 180 8.13 -9.79 -16.39
N PHE A 181 7.12 -10.13 -15.59
CA PHE A 181 5.92 -9.30 -15.41
C PHE A 181 6.00 -8.34 -14.21
N LYS A 182 7.13 -8.30 -13.49
CA LYS A 182 7.30 -7.48 -12.28
C LYS A 182 6.88 -6.03 -12.49
N ASP A 183 7.40 -5.38 -13.52
CA ASP A 183 7.15 -3.96 -13.75
C ASP A 183 5.70 -3.68 -14.14
N SER A 184 5.10 -4.58 -14.92
CA SER A 184 3.67 -4.48 -15.27
C SER A 184 2.77 -4.65 -14.06
N LEU A 185 3.08 -5.61 -13.17
CA LEU A 185 2.35 -5.81 -11.91
C LEU A 185 2.52 -4.62 -10.96
N MET A 186 3.74 -4.09 -10.84
CA MET A 186 3.99 -2.90 -10.03
C MET A 186 3.23 -1.69 -10.58
N GLY A 187 3.18 -1.50 -11.90
CA GLY A 187 2.39 -0.45 -12.53
C GLY A 187 0.89 -0.58 -12.24
N LEU A 188 0.36 -1.80 -12.36
CA LEU A 188 -1.05 -2.08 -12.05
C LEU A 188 -1.40 -1.80 -10.58
N ILE A 189 -0.59 -2.32 -9.65
CA ILE A 189 -0.80 -2.10 -8.21
C ILE A 189 -0.74 -0.60 -7.89
N ALA A 190 0.25 0.10 -8.44
CA ALA A 190 0.41 1.53 -8.26
C ALA A 190 -0.77 2.33 -8.82
N GLY A 191 -1.24 2.02 -10.03
CA GLY A 191 -2.40 2.68 -10.63
C GLY A 191 -3.67 2.51 -9.79
N VAL A 192 -3.91 1.30 -9.29
CA VAL A 192 -5.03 1.03 -8.38
C VAL A 192 -4.88 1.81 -7.07
N GLN A 193 -3.69 1.83 -6.47
CA GLN A 193 -3.43 2.52 -5.22
C GLN A 193 -3.59 4.04 -5.34
N LEU A 194 -3.07 4.65 -6.41
CA LEU A 194 -3.23 6.08 -6.69
C LEU A 194 -4.71 6.46 -6.82
N SER A 195 -5.49 5.63 -7.52
CA SER A 195 -6.92 5.83 -7.73
C SER A 195 -7.73 5.67 -6.44
N LEU A 196 -7.51 4.60 -5.68
CA LEU A 196 -8.26 4.32 -4.44
C LEU A 196 -8.00 5.37 -3.34
N ASN A 197 -6.77 5.87 -3.27
CA ASN A 197 -6.38 6.87 -2.28
C ASN A 197 -6.62 8.33 -2.76
N ASN A 198 -7.20 8.53 -3.93
CA ASN A 198 -7.38 9.85 -4.53
C ASN A 198 -6.11 10.71 -4.55
N MET A 199 -4.95 10.08 -4.75
CA MET A 199 -3.66 10.78 -4.74
C MET A 199 -3.42 11.57 -6.03
N LEU A 200 -4.07 11.15 -7.14
CA LEU A 200 -3.90 11.75 -8.46
C LEU A 200 -5.18 11.64 -9.28
N LYS A 201 -5.54 12.73 -9.95
CA LYS A 201 -6.66 12.80 -10.89
C LYS A 201 -6.23 13.47 -12.19
N VAL A 202 -6.98 13.21 -13.26
CA VAL A 202 -6.84 13.96 -14.51
C VAL A 202 -7.18 15.42 -14.25
N GLY A 203 -6.32 16.32 -14.69
CA GLY A 203 -6.41 17.76 -14.43
C GLY A 203 -5.55 18.25 -13.26
N ASP A 204 -5.01 17.38 -12.42
CA ASP A 204 -4.11 17.78 -11.34
C ASP A 204 -2.79 18.31 -11.90
N TRP A 205 -2.29 19.39 -11.31
CA TRP A 205 -0.93 19.84 -11.53
C TRP A 205 0.00 19.14 -10.54
N ILE A 206 0.98 18.41 -11.08
CA ILE A 206 1.99 17.71 -10.28
C ILE A 206 3.41 18.17 -10.63
N GLU A 207 4.26 18.13 -9.62
CA GLU A 207 5.68 18.44 -9.76
C GLU A 207 6.53 17.32 -9.12
N MET A 208 7.52 16.83 -9.87
CA MET A 208 8.54 15.89 -9.38
C MET A 208 9.92 16.48 -9.69
N PRO A 209 10.51 17.26 -8.79
CA PRO A 209 11.79 17.94 -9.05
C PRO A 209 12.94 16.98 -9.34
N SER A 210 12.92 15.77 -8.72
CA SER A 210 13.92 14.71 -8.93
C SER A 210 13.99 14.22 -10.38
N ARG A 211 12.90 14.37 -11.14
CA ARG A 211 12.76 13.89 -12.52
C ARG A 211 12.57 15.02 -13.53
N GLY A 212 12.52 16.27 -13.09
CA GLY A 212 12.22 17.41 -13.95
C GLY A 212 10.82 17.37 -14.55
N ILE A 213 9.86 16.75 -13.85
CA ILE A 213 8.46 16.69 -14.25
C ILE A 213 7.74 17.84 -13.57
N ASP A 214 7.06 18.67 -14.37
CA ASP A 214 6.24 19.79 -13.91
C ASP A 214 5.16 20.05 -14.96
N GLY A 215 3.89 19.74 -14.63
CA GLY A 215 2.80 19.87 -15.58
C GLY A 215 1.47 19.33 -15.10
N VAL A 216 0.51 19.34 -16.00
CA VAL A 216 -0.87 18.90 -15.74
C VAL A 216 -1.10 17.48 -16.25
N VAL A 217 -1.72 16.65 -15.43
CA VAL A 217 -2.06 15.26 -15.75
C VAL A 217 -3.18 15.25 -16.78
N GLU A 218 -2.93 14.68 -17.96
CA GLU A 218 -3.92 14.53 -19.03
C GLU A 218 -4.63 13.20 -19.01
N GLU A 219 -3.89 12.14 -18.70
CA GLU A 219 -4.42 10.78 -18.74
C GLU A 219 -3.77 9.93 -17.66
N VAL A 220 -4.58 9.13 -16.99
CA VAL A 220 -4.15 8.12 -16.02
C VAL A 220 -4.66 6.78 -16.48
N THR A 221 -3.75 5.87 -16.84
CA THR A 221 -4.05 4.48 -17.16
C THR A 221 -3.43 3.55 -16.13
N LEU A 222 -3.72 2.26 -16.21
CA LEU A 222 -3.14 1.27 -15.27
C LEU A 222 -1.61 1.14 -15.39
N THR A 223 -1.05 1.48 -16.55
CA THR A 223 0.39 1.28 -16.82
C THR A 223 1.14 2.56 -17.10
N THR A 224 0.44 3.66 -17.41
CA THR A 224 1.06 4.92 -17.81
C THR A 224 0.26 6.12 -17.33
N ILE A 225 0.96 7.19 -16.98
CA ILE A 225 0.41 8.51 -16.69
C ILE A 225 1.02 9.48 -17.70
N LYS A 226 0.18 10.25 -18.39
CA LYS A 226 0.59 11.29 -19.33
C LYS A 226 0.44 12.65 -18.69
N ILE A 227 1.50 13.45 -18.74
CA ILE A 227 1.60 14.76 -18.13
C ILE A 227 1.97 15.76 -19.23
N ARG A 228 1.17 16.81 -19.38
CA ARG A 228 1.50 17.93 -20.26
C ARG A 228 2.32 18.94 -19.48
N ALA A 229 3.60 19.01 -19.82
CA ALA A 229 4.51 19.99 -19.24
C ALA A 229 4.21 21.41 -19.76
N TRP A 230 4.69 22.42 -19.04
CA TRP A 230 4.46 23.85 -19.37
C TRP A 230 5.02 24.28 -20.70
N ASN A 231 5.98 23.55 -21.26
CA ASN A 231 6.51 23.76 -22.62
C ASN A 231 5.69 23.04 -23.71
N ASN A 232 4.48 22.54 -23.38
CA ASN A 232 3.60 21.76 -24.23
C ASN A 232 4.13 20.37 -24.64
N THR A 233 5.23 19.88 -24.10
CA THR A 233 5.65 18.50 -24.33
C THR A 233 4.81 17.52 -23.52
N LEU A 234 4.62 16.32 -24.04
CA LEU A 234 3.93 15.23 -23.35
C LEU A 234 4.99 14.32 -22.70
N GLN A 235 4.98 14.28 -21.38
CA GLN A 235 5.82 13.37 -20.59
C GLN A 235 4.99 12.16 -20.18
N THR A 236 5.59 10.97 -20.31
CA THR A 236 4.91 9.70 -19.97
C THR A 236 5.73 8.98 -18.91
N ILE A 237 5.06 8.66 -17.80
CA ILE A 237 5.70 7.96 -16.67
C ILE A 237 4.87 6.75 -16.24
N PRO A 238 5.49 5.70 -15.73
CA PRO A 238 4.78 4.59 -15.11
C PRO A 238 4.23 4.99 -13.73
N PRO A 239 3.01 4.54 -13.35
CA PRO A 239 2.36 4.92 -12.08
C PRO A 239 3.18 4.61 -10.84
N TYR A 240 4.02 3.57 -10.85
CA TYR A 240 4.82 3.19 -9.69
C TYR A 240 5.81 4.26 -9.25
N LEU A 241 6.25 5.16 -10.14
CA LEU A 241 7.14 6.27 -9.78
C LEU A 241 6.49 7.23 -8.78
N LEU A 242 5.20 7.51 -8.92
CA LEU A 242 4.46 8.37 -8.00
C LEU A 242 4.20 7.74 -6.62
N ILE A 243 4.44 6.43 -6.47
CA ILE A 243 4.37 5.76 -5.18
C ILE A 243 5.75 5.60 -4.55
N SER A 244 6.78 5.43 -5.39
CA SER A 244 8.15 5.18 -4.93
C SER A 244 8.96 6.45 -4.68
N GLU A 245 8.59 7.57 -5.31
CA GLU A 245 9.28 8.86 -5.17
C GLU A 245 8.30 9.94 -4.70
N PRO A 246 8.78 10.92 -3.90
CA PRO A 246 7.95 12.03 -3.50
C PRO A 246 7.60 12.91 -4.69
N PHE A 247 6.36 13.36 -4.72
CA PHE A 247 5.86 14.35 -5.68
C PHE A 247 4.95 15.35 -4.97
N ASP A 248 4.90 16.57 -5.49
CA ASP A 248 3.97 17.60 -5.04
C ASP A 248 2.73 17.57 -5.93
N ASN A 249 1.54 17.44 -5.32
CA ASN A 249 0.27 17.66 -5.98
C ASN A 249 -0.24 19.05 -5.59
N TRP A 250 -0.23 19.97 -6.56
CA TRP A 250 -0.62 21.35 -6.36
C TRP A 250 -2.14 21.56 -6.25
N GLN A 251 -2.95 20.53 -6.45
CA GLN A 251 -4.41 20.62 -6.34
C GLN A 251 -4.84 21.11 -4.95
N ALA A 252 -4.17 20.65 -3.89
CA ALA A 252 -4.44 21.10 -2.52
C ALA A 252 -4.22 22.61 -2.34
N MET A 253 -3.29 23.23 -3.08
CA MET A 253 -3.10 24.68 -3.09
C MET A 253 -4.33 25.39 -3.69
N PHE A 254 -4.87 24.87 -4.81
CA PHE A 254 -6.08 25.46 -5.42
C PHE A 254 -7.28 25.37 -4.48
N GLU A 255 -7.41 24.28 -3.75
CA GLU A 255 -8.49 24.04 -2.79
C GLU A 255 -8.32 24.87 -1.50
N SER A 256 -7.09 25.19 -1.10
CA SER A 256 -6.81 25.96 0.12
C SER A 256 -7.19 27.44 0.01
N GLY A 257 -7.41 27.96 -1.20
CA GLY A 257 -7.74 29.37 -1.43
C GLY A 257 -6.58 30.34 -1.19
N GLY A 258 -5.33 29.85 -1.20
CA GLY A 258 -4.16 30.70 -1.04
C GLY A 258 -2.91 30.16 -1.71
N ARG A 259 -2.23 30.98 -2.52
CA ARG A 259 -0.94 30.65 -3.11
C ARG A 259 0.17 31.42 -2.41
N ARG A 260 1.20 30.68 -1.95
CA ARG A 260 2.30 31.24 -1.16
C ARG A 260 3.22 32.12 -1.99
N ILE A 261 3.51 33.32 -1.47
CA ILE A 261 4.66 34.16 -1.85
C ILE A 261 5.72 34.02 -0.77
N LYS A 262 6.94 33.63 -1.18
CA LYS A 262 8.13 33.58 -0.34
C LYS A 262 9.26 34.24 -1.09
N ARG A 263 9.57 35.50 -0.74
CA ARG A 263 10.61 36.28 -1.36
C ARG A 263 11.49 36.93 -0.31
N SER A 264 12.77 37.04 -0.58
CA SER A 264 13.76 37.57 0.33
C SER A 264 14.54 38.68 -0.36
N LEU A 265 14.66 39.82 0.30
CA LEU A 265 15.52 40.94 -0.10
C LEU A 265 16.77 40.92 0.78
N LYS A 266 17.93 41.18 0.21
CA LYS A 266 19.20 41.22 0.94
C LYS A 266 19.55 42.67 1.25
N VAL A 267 19.59 43.01 2.53
CA VAL A 267 19.92 44.33 3.02
C VAL A 267 21.42 44.41 3.31
N ASP A 268 22.07 45.49 2.91
CA ASP A 268 23.46 45.79 3.25
C ASP A 268 23.57 46.03 4.77
N ILE A 269 24.32 45.17 5.45
CA ILE A 269 24.46 45.23 6.92
C ILE A 269 25.11 46.53 7.38
N THR A 270 25.92 47.21 6.54
CA THR A 270 26.59 48.45 6.87
C THR A 270 25.65 49.64 7.02
N CYS A 271 24.41 49.53 6.55
CA CYS A 271 23.40 50.57 6.72
C CYS A 271 22.55 50.42 7.98
N LEU A 272 22.78 49.36 8.80
CA LEU A 272 22.03 49.12 10.04
C LEU A 272 22.44 50.19 11.10
N THR A 273 21.47 50.98 11.53
CA THR A 273 21.63 51.98 12.57
C THR A 273 20.38 52.06 13.46
N PHE A 274 20.52 52.55 14.68
CA PHE A 274 19.35 52.87 15.49
C PHE A 274 18.60 54.04 14.85
N ALA A 275 17.26 53.95 14.80
CA ALA A 275 16.43 55.00 14.24
C ALA A 275 16.50 56.26 15.11
N ASP A 276 16.96 57.37 14.57
CA ASP A 276 16.95 58.68 15.23
C ASP A 276 15.60 59.40 15.07
N ASP A 277 15.41 60.49 15.81
CA ASP A 277 14.17 61.23 15.77
C ASP A 277 13.93 61.90 14.39
N ALA A 278 15.01 62.24 13.67
CA ALA A 278 14.94 62.80 12.33
C ALA A 278 14.41 61.79 11.31
N LEU A 279 14.86 60.55 11.36
CA LEU A 279 14.33 59.47 10.52
C LEU A 279 12.85 59.22 10.83
N ILE A 280 12.49 59.10 12.12
CA ILE A 280 11.12 58.85 12.55
C ILE A 280 10.16 59.93 12.07
N GLU A 281 10.54 61.19 12.22
CA GLU A 281 9.74 62.34 11.77
C GLU A 281 9.61 62.38 10.25
N ARG A 282 10.70 62.10 9.52
CA ARG A 282 10.68 61.97 8.05
C ARG A 282 9.71 60.87 7.59
N LEU A 283 9.71 59.73 8.25
CA LEU A 283 8.81 58.62 7.93
C LEU A 283 7.34 58.93 8.24
N ARG A 284 7.05 59.70 9.29
CA ARG A 284 5.69 60.10 9.66
C ARG A 284 5.12 61.21 8.76
N THR A 285 5.96 61.99 8.16
CA THR A 285 5.55 63.11 7.28
C THR A 285 5.51 62.73 5.80
N ASN A 286 6.23 61.71 5.41
CA ASN A 286 6.28 61.23 4.02
C ASN A 286 4.96 60.55 3.61
N ASP A 287 4.39 60.91 2.46
CA ASP A 287 3.13 60.39 1.96
C ASP A 287 3.14 58.86 1.76
N ALA A 288 4.27 58.25 1.37
CA ALA A 288 4.40 56.82 1.15
C ALA A 288 4.47 55.99 2.44
N THR A 289 4.90 56.58 3.56
CA THR A 289 5.15 55.88 4.81
C THR A 289 4.23 56.31 5.96
N ARG A 290 3.61 57.50 5.87
CA ARG A 290 2.75 58.04 6.92
C ARG A 290 1.70 57.08 7.43
N ASN A 291 0.91 56.47 6.53
CA ASN A 291 -0.14 55.51 6.88
C ASN A 291 0.43 54.19 7.44
N LEU A 292 1.62 53.81 6.98
CA LEU A 292 2.31 52.58 7.44
C LEU A 292 2.95 52.77 8.81
N MET A 293 3.35 54.02 9.15
CA MET A 293 3.93 54.41 10.44
C MET A 293 2.88 54.71 11.51
N GLU A 294 1.61 54.87 11.16
CA GLU A 294 0.54 55.17 12.10
C GLU A 294 0.42 54.06 13.16
N GLY A 295 0.64 54.43 14.44
CA GLY A 295 0.60 53.47 15.57
C GLY A 295 1.75 52.47 15.62
N VAL A 296 2.78 52.61 14.78
CA VAL A 296 4.00 51.80 14.90
C VAL A 296 4.83 52.32 16.05
N ALA A 297 5.11 51.45 17.03
CA ALA A 297 6.03 51.75 18.14
C ALA A 297 7.45 51.95 17.59
N THR A 298 8.13 52.97 18.05
CA THR A 298 9.51 53.30 17.70
C THR A 298 10.54 52.76 18.71
N GLU A 299 10.03 52.25 19.83
CA GLU A 299 10.81 51.63 20.91
C GLU A 299 10.18 50.30 21.31
N SER A 300 11.01 49.41 21.84
CA SER A 300 10.54 48.14 22.43
C SER A 300 9.80 48.39 23.75
N LEU A 301 9.12 47.38 24.26
CA LEU A 301 8.48 47.41 25.59
C LEU A 301 9.47 47.71 26.73
N GLU A 302 10.77 47.50 26.51
CA GLU A 302 11.85 47.74 27.46
C GLU A 302 12.51 49.13 27.25
N GLY A 303 11.96 49.98 26.39
CA GLY A 303 12.50 51.31 26.11
C GLY A 303 13.73 51.34 25.19
N VAL A 304 14.04 50.24 24.52
CA VAL A 304 15.15 50.18 23.54
C VAL A 304 14.65 50.68 22.19
N ARG A 305 15.36 51.63 21.59
CA ARG A 305 15.04 52.15 20.24
C ARG A 305 15.21 51.03 19.21
N TYR A 306 14.27 50.97 18.25
CA TYR A 306 14.37 50.08 17.11
C TYR A 306 15.42 50.59 16.12
N THR A 307 15.97 49.64 15.36
CA THR A 307 16.82 49.98 14.21
C THR A 307 15.96 50.49 13.02
N ASN A 308 16.59 51.13 12.06
CA ASN A 308 15.97 51.50 10.80
C ASN A 308 15.39 50.26 10.06
N VAL A 309 16.06 49.14 10.12
CA VAL A 309 15.61 47.86 9.53
C VAL A 309 14.39 47.26 10.27
N ASP A 310 14.34 47.40 11.62
CA ASP A 310 13.16 46.99 12.39
C ASP A 310 11.92 47.81 11.98
N LEU A 311 12.07 49.12 11.84
CA LEU A 311 10.97 49.96 11.38
C LEU A 311 10.55 49.64 9.93
N TYR A 312 11.52 49.37 9.07
CA TYR A 312 11.27 48.91 7.71
C TYR A 312 10.47 47.59 7.69
N ILE A 313 10.89 46.56 8.44
CA ILE A 313 10.19 45.27 8.56
C ILE A 313 8.75 45.49 9.05
N LYS A 314 8.54 46.31 10.09
CA LYS A 314 7.20 46.61 10.63
C LYS A 314 6.31 47.28 9.59
N CYS A 315 6.83 48.23 8.85
CA CYS A 315 6.08 48.92 7.80
C CYS A 315 5.77 48.02 6.61
N VAL A 316 6.72 47.18 6.19
CA VAL A 316 6.49 46.18 5.12
C VAL A 316 5.45 45.16 5.55
N ASN A 317 5.52 44.65 6.81
CA ASN A 317 4.51 43.75 7.33
C ASN A 317 3.12 44.37 7.30
N ARG A 318 2.99 45.62 7.78
CA ARG A 318 1.73 46.37 7.76
C ARG A 318 1.23 46.61 6.33
N PHE A 319 2.11 46.96 5.38
CA PHE A 319 1.75 47.11 3.98
C PHE A 319 1.15 45.80 3.39
N ILE A 320 1.77 44.64 3.69
CA ILE A 320 1.26 43.33 3.28
C ILE A 320 -0.08 43.03 3.96
N ASP A 321 -0.19 43.26 5.26
CA ASP A 321 -1.40 42.98 6.04
C ASP A 321 -2.58 43.92 5.67
N GLN A 322 -2.34 45.08 5.09
CA GLN A 322 -3.39 45.98 4.58
C GLN A 322 -3.77 45.72 3.12
N HIS A 323 -3.03 44.86 2.44
CA HIS A 323 -3.23 44.65 1.00
C HIS A 323 -4.45 43.77 0.71
N PRO A 324 -5.44 44.25 -0.09
CA PRO A 324 -6.74 43.55 -0.27
C PRO A 324 -6.65 42.19 -0.98
N ARG A 325 -5.57 41.94 -1.72
CA ARG A 325 -5.33 40.66 -2.42
C ARG A 325 -4.46 39.69 -1.64
N VAL A 326 -4.08 40.00 -0.40
CA VAL A 326 -3.41 39.09 0.52
C VAL A 326 -4.44 38.34 1.34
N ASN A 327 -4.22 37.05 1.54
CA ASN A 327 -5.12 36.20 2.33
C ASN A 327 -4.79 36.30 3.82
N HIS A 328 -5.57 37.10 4.53
CA HIS A 328 -5.38 37.38 5.97
C HIS A 328 -5.79 36.21 6.88
N ASN A 329 -6.43 35.16 6.34
CA ASN A 329 -6.75 33.94 7.10
C ASN A 329 -5.58 32.95 7.12
N MET A 330 -4.53 33.20 6.36
CA MET A 330 -3.32 32.39 6.31
C MET A 330 -2.14 33.10 6.95
N LEU A 331 -1.06 32.37 7.21
CA LEU A 331 0.14 32.90 7.82
C LEU A 331 0.73 34.03 6.98
N SER A 332 0.91 35.20 7.60
CA SER A 332 1.60 36.38 7.04
C SER A 332 2.69 36.80 7.98
N MET A 333 3.89 37.04 7.48
CA MET A 333 5.00 37.61 8.25
C MET A 333 6.07 38.20 7.34
N VAL A 334 6.76 39.19 7.89
CA VAL A 334 8.05 39.67 7.37
C VAL A 334 9.08 39.45 8.48
N ARG A 335 10.13 38.75 8.16
CA ARG A 335 11.14 38.34 9.15
C ARG A 335 12.56 38.50 8.66
N GLN A 336 13.46 38.75 9.59
CA GLN A 336 14.89 38.69 9.36
C GLN A 336 15.37 37.26 9.42
N LEU A 337 16.20 36.84 8.45
CA LEU A 337 16.88 35.56 8.46
C LEU A 337 18.34 35.73 8.93
N GLN A 338 19.06 34.62 9.03
CA GLN A 338 20.48 34.65 9.40
C GLN A 338 21.29 35.48 8.39
N PRO A 339 22.16 36.40 8.85
CA PRO A 339 23.06 37.13 7.98
C PRO A 339 23.91 36.24 7.11
N THR A 340 24.16 36.66 5.89
CA THR A 340 24.98 35.92 4.91
C THR A 340 26.11 36.82 4.42
N GLU A 341 27.06 36.30 3.65
CA GLU A 341 28.07 37.08 2.93
C GLU A 341 27.49 38.10 1.95
N TRP A 342 26.24 37.91 1.54
CA TRP A 342 25.49 38.78 0.61
C TRP A 342 24.57 39.78 1.36
N GLY A 343 24.75 39.96 2.65
CA GLY A 343 23.95 40.86 3.48
C GLY A 343 22.92 40.13 4.35
N LEU A 344 22.01 40.94 4.92
CA LEU A 344 20.94 40.50 5.82
C LEU A 344 19.66 40.23 5.02
N PRO A 345 19.21 38.94 4.92
CA PRO A 345 18.00 38.64 4.20
C PRO A 345 16.75 39.02 5.02
N ILE A 346 15.85 39.82 4.45
CA ILE A 346 14.52 40.12 4.95
C ILE A 346 13.53 39.31 4.10
N GLU A 347 12.90 38.30 4.70
CA GLU A 347 11.98 37.41 4.02
C GLU A 347 10.53 37.85 4.22
N MET A 348 9.82 38.03 3.13
CA MET A 348 8.37 38.19 3.08
C MET A 348 7.74 36.81 2.85
N TYR A 349 6.83 36.40 3.72
CA TYR A 349 6.12 35.16 3.66
C TYR A 349 4.64 35.40 3.89
N PHE A 350 3.83 35.21 2.86
CA PHE A 350 2.38 35.43 2.91
C PHE A 350 1.69 34.68 1.77
N PHE A 351 0.36 34.71 1.75
CA PHE A 351 -0.45 34.02 0.73
C PHE A 351 -1.34 35.01 -0.02
N THR A 352 -1.50 34.79 -1.33
CA THR A 352 -2.43 35.55 -2.16
C THR A 352 -3.82 34.95 -2.09
N THR A 353 -4.89 35.76 -2.29
CA THR A 353 -6.27 35.26 -2.39
C THR A 353 -6.55 34.61 -3.75
N ASP A 354 -5.85 35.01 -4.80
CA ASP A 354 -5.97 34.40 -6.13
C ASP A 354 -4.84 33.38 -6.33
N VAL A 355 -5.23 32.13 -6.54
CA VAL A 355 -4.30 31.00 -6.70
C VAL A 355 -3.83 30.82 -8.15
N ARG A 356 -4.47 31.48 -9.12
CA ARG A 356 -4.10 31.41 -10.55
C ARG A 356 -2.72 32.02 -10.77
N TRP A 357 -1.95 31.43 -11.67
CA TRP A 357 -0.54 31.78 -11.84
C TRP A 357 -0.33 33.24 -12.22
N VAL A 358 -0.93 33.70 -13.29
CA VAL A 358 -0.69 35.07 -13.80
C VAL A 358 -1.08 36.17 -12.80
N PRO A 359 -2.27 36.15 -12.16
CA PRO A 359 -2.60 37.10 -11.10
C PRO A 359 -1.67 37.07 -9.90
N HIS A 360 -1.22 35.88 -9.52
CA HIS A 360 -0.25 35.69 -8.43
C HIS A 360 1.10 36.32 -8.75
N GLU A 361 1.66 36.14 -9.95
CA GLU A 361 2.92 36.74 -10.35
C GLU A 361 2.81 38.28 -10.46
N HIS A 362 1.69 38.78 -10.94
CA HIS A 362 1.44 40.24 -10.97
C HIS A 362 1.44 40.83 -9.55
N LEU A 363 0.72 40.22 -8.61
CA LEU A 363 0.69 40.69 -7.23
C LEU A 363 2.06 40.58 -6.57
N GLN A 364 2.79 39.48 -6.78
CA GLN A 364 4.14 39.32 -6.29
C GLN A 364 5.06 40.45 -6.78
N THR A 365 5.00 40.76 -8.08
CA THR A 365 5.79 41.83 -8.69
C THR A 365 5.42 43.17 -8.09
N GLU A 366 4.15 43.49 -7.95
CA GLU A 366 3.64 44.71 -7.37
C GLU A 366 4.15 44.95 -5.94
N ILE A 367 3.97 43.93 -5.08
CA ILE A 367 4.40 44.00 -3.68
C ILE A 367 5.92 44.12 -3.57
N VAL A 368 6.68 43.25 -4.27
CA VAL A 368 8.14 43.28 -4.19
C VAL A 368 8.70 44.61 -4.70
N SER A 369 8.17 45.16 -5.80
CA SER A 369 8.60 46.46 -6.34
C SER A 369 8.31 47.59 -5.36
N HIS A 370 7.13 47.60 -4.72
CA HIS A 370 6.77 48.59 -3.72
C HIS A 370 7.69 48.52 -2.49
N VAL A 371 7.94 47.31 -1.99
CA VAL A 371 8.83 47.08 -0.84
C VAL A 371 10.27 47.52 -1.15
N LEU A 372 10.77 47.25 -2.36
CA LEU A 372 12.08 47.76 -2.80
C LEU A 372 12.12 49.30 -2.84
N ALA A 373 11.06 49.95 -3.31
CA ALA A 373 10.97 51.40 -3.38
C ALA A 373 10.87 52.09 -1.99
N LEU A 374 10.32 51.37 -0.99
CA LEU A 374 10.26 51.84 0.39
C LEU A 374 11.64 51.82 1.08
N ALA A 375 12.52 50.88 0.75
CA ALA A 375 13.78 50.69 1.47
C ALA A 375 14.64 51.96 1.63
N PRO A 376 14.86 52.78 0.60
CA PRO A 376 15.65 53.99 0.74
C PRO A 376 15.05 55.07 1.71
N LEU A 377 13.72 55.06 1.89
CA LEU A 377 13.06 55.98 2.81
C LEU A 377 13.42 55.68 4.28
N PHE A 378 13.79 54.43 4.58
CA PHE A 378 14.26 53.97 5.88
C PHE A 378 15.78 54.00 6.00
N ASP A 379 16.50 54.61 5.08
CA ASP A 379 17.96 54.54 4.97
C ASP A 379 18.48 53.09 4.85
N VAL A 380 17.64 52.20 4.31
CA VAL A 380 17.97 50.78 4.08
C VAL A 380 18.47 50.64 2.65
N ARG A 381 19.67 50.12 2.50
CA ARG A 381 20.25 49.80 1.19
C ARG A 381 20.08 48.31 0.88
N ILE A 382 19.59 48.05 -0.33
CA ILE A 382 19.53 46.69 -0.85
C ILE A 382 20.90 46.32 -1.39
N TYR A 383 21.42 45.20 -0.96
CA TYR A 383 22.74 44.71 -1.40
C TYR A 383 22.69 44.34 -2.89
N GLN A 384 23.64 44.88 -3.62
CA GLN A 384 23.97 44.45 -4.99
C GLN A 384 25.47 44.20 -5.07
N ALA A 385 25.88 43.13 -5.76
CA ALA A 385 27.29 42.89 -6.02
C ALA A 385 27.83 44.07 -6.85
N PRO A 386 29.01 44.64 -6.48
CA PRO A 386 29.59 45.75 -7.20
C PRO A 386 29.85 45.40 -8.67
N THR A 387 29.44 46.28 -9.56
CA THR A 387 29.72 46.14 -10.97
C THR A 387 31.07 46.78 -11.32
N THR A 388 31.61 46.47 -12.51
CA THR A 388 32.84 47.12 -13.01
C THR A 388 32.73 48.65 -13.09
N MET A 389 31.53 49.18 -13.18
CA MET A 389 31.26 50.63 -13.15
C MET A 389 31.45 51.25 -11.76
N ASP A 390 31.07 50.49 -10.71
CA ASP A 390 31.21 50.92 -9.31
C ASP A 390 32.67 50.96 -8.85
N LEU A 391 33.52 50.10 -9.45
CA LEU A 391 34.96 50.00 -9.16
C LEU A 391 35.82 51.07 -9.93
N ARG A 392 35.21 51.83 -10.82
CA ARG A 392 35.87 52.88 -11.59
C ARG A 392 35.72 54.32 -11.03
N ARG A 393 35.19 54.45 -9.83
CA ARG A 393 35.07 55.72 -9.10
C ARG A 393 36.23 55.95 -8.14
#